data_1ce382875c4689184aa8480eda1f1867
#
_entry.id   1ce382875c4689184aa8480eda1f1867
#
_cell.length_a   1.000
_cell.length_b   1.000
_cell.length_c   1.000
_cell.angle_alpha   90.00
_cell.angle_beta   90.00
_cell.angle_gamma   90.00
#
_symmetry.space_group_name_H-M   'P 1'
#
loop_
_entity.id
_entity.type
_entity.pdbx_description
1 polymer ?
#
loop_
_entity_poly.entity_id
_entity_poly.type
_entity_poly.pdbx_seq_one_letter_code
_entity_poly.pdbx_strand_id
1 'polypeptide(L)'
;MYVGKTQYAKNGVFNFSDESYVLIKPDETQYNFGPIEDTSINNFQSLIGVDSITNHLDPAIYNSINPLSYQTPSMHWQMGTDPLNWSYLFLVMEGFVDMNQNSLFEAGEYFVYHIGGDEFLSTTNTINFNPTINSSNEFIIQLNIDWSKAINGINMSTDNFTHTMDNIPLAQNLVANCVNLIEAN
;
A
#
# COMPACT_ATOMS: atom_id res chain seq x y z
N MET A 1 2.48 -3.23 1.09
CA MET A 1 1.97 -1.90 0.65
C MET A 1 1.44 -1.12 1.83
N TYR A 2 1.85 0.14 1.99
CA TYR A 2 1.25 1.02 3.02
C TYR A 2 -0.09 1.57 2.57
N VAL A 3 -1.04 1.56 3.49
CA VAL A 3 -2.35 2.20 3.36
C VAL A 3 -2.65 2.95 4.67
N GLY A 4 -3.19 4.14 4.59
CA GLY A 4 -3.48 4.90 5.81
C GLY A 4 -4.20 6.22 5.56
N LYS A 5 -4.27 7.04 6.60
CA LYS A 5 -5.03 8.29 6.60
C LYS A 5 -6.40 8.14 5.95
N THR A 6 -7.12 7.13 6.43
CA THR A 6 -8.39 6.72 5.85
C THR A 6 -9.47 7.76 6.14
N GLN A 7 -10.14 8.21 5.09
CA GLN A 7 -11.30 9.08 5.18
C GLN A 7 -12.56 8.23 5.02
N TYR A 8 -13.45 8.33 5.98
CA TYR A 8 -14.72 7.60 5.98
C TYR A 8 -15.87 8.52 5.63
N ALA A 9 -16.85 7.97 4.92
CA ALA A 9 -18.01 8.70 4.47
C ALA A 9 -19.31 7.96 4.77
N LYS A 10 -20.36 8.76 4.93
CA LYS A 10 -21.74 8.31 4.93
C LYS A 10 -22.43 8.87 3.69
N ASN A 11 -22.91 7.98 2.82
CA ASN A 11 -23.59 8.35 1.57
C ASN A 11 -22.75 9.34 0.71
N GLY A 12 -21.44 9.13 0.64
CA GLY A 12 -20.52 9.95 -0.14
C GLY A 12 -20.07 11.26 0.50
N VAL A 13 -20.50 11.55 1.74
CA VAL A 13 -20.06 12.75 2.49
C VAL A 13 -18.97 12.32 3.48
N PHE A 14 -17.73 12.74 3.22
CA PHE A 14 -16.56 12.44 4.05
C PHE A 14 -16.55 13.35 5.29
N ASN A 15 -16.70 12.77 6.47
CA ASN A 15 -16.80 13.50 7.73
C ASN A 15 -15.82 13.02 8.81
N PHE A 16 -15.20 11.86 8.61
CA PHE A 16 -14.32 11.25 9.58
C PHE A 16 -12.99 10.89 8.91
N SER A 17 -11.91 11.10 9.62
CA SER A 17 -10.58 10.66 9.19
C SER A 17 -9.90 9.86 10.30
N ASP A 18 -9.17 8.84 9.90
CA ASP A 18 -8.24 8.11 10.74
C ASP A 18 -6.82 8.38 10.24
N GLU A 19 -5.94 8.82 11.12
CA GLU A 19 -4.55 9.18 10.80
C GLU A 19 -3.60 7.97 10.86
N SER A 20 -4.10 6.78 11.18
CA SER A 20 -3.30 5.58 11.28
C SER A 20 -2.86 5.04 9.92
N TYR A 21 -1.85 4.19 9.98
CA TYR A 21 -1.36 3.42 8.84
C TYR A 21 -1.44 1.93 9.12
N VAL A 22 -1.60 1.14 8.08
CA VAL A 22 -1.41 -0.31 8.09
C VAL A 22 -0.41 -0.69 7.00
N LEU A 23 0.37 -1.72 7.24
CA LEU A 23 1.21 -2.35 6.23
C LEU A 23 0.53 -3.62 5.75
N ILE A 24 -0.11 -3.54 4.59
CA ILE A 24 -0.79 -4.68 3.99
C ILE A 24 0.23 -5.67 3.45
N LYS A 25 0.13 -6.94 3.89
CA LYS A 25 0.99 -8.06 3.50
C LYS A 25 0.14 -9.20 2.94
N PRO A 26 0.69 -10.04 2.04
CA PRO A 26 -0.07 -11.12 1.41
C PRO A 26 -0.54 -12.23 2.38
N ASP A 27 0.17 -12.41 3.49
CA ASP A 27 -0.05 -13.44 4.50
C ASP A 27 -0.89 -12.96 5.70
N GLU A 28 -1.24 -11.67 5.76
CA GLU A 28 -2.10 -11.09 6.78
C GLU A 28 -3.51 -10.86 6.23
N THR A 29 -4.52 -11.26 7.00
CA THR A 29 -5.92 -11.19 6.58
C THR A 29 -6.77 -10.26 7.42
N GLN A 30 -6.20 -9.65 8.48
CA GLN A 30 -6.91 -8.74 9.38
C GLN A 30 -6.04 -7.55 9.73
N TYR A 31 -6.63 -6.37 9.62
CA TYR A 31 -5.97 -5.11 9.96
C TYR A 31 -6.88 -4.28 10.85
N ASN A 32 -6.31 -3.66 11.88
CA ASN A 32 -7.02 -2.79 12.79
C ASN A 32 -6.72 -1.32 12.44
N PHE A 33 -7.73 -0.59 12.02
CA PHE A 33 -7.64 0.84 11.70
C PHE A 33 -7.97 1.75 12.89
N GLY A 34 -8.15 1.18 14.09
CA GLY A 34 -8.45 1.94 15.29
C GLY A 34 -9.95 2.04 15.61
N PRO A 35 -10.33 2.87 16.58
CA PRO A 35 -11.71 3.04 17.00
C PRO A 35 -12.53 3.82 15.97
N ILE A 36 -13.77 3.43 15.78
CA ILE A 36 -14.72 4.14 14.93
C ILE A 36 -15.88 4.66 15.76
N GLU A 37 -16.20 5.95 15.62
CA GLU A 37 -17.25 6.60 16.41
C GLU A 37 -18.63 6.50 15.76
N ASP A 38 -18.70 6.44 14.42
CA ASP A 38 -19.97 6.35 13.68
C ASP A 38 -20.01 5.05 12.85
N THR A 39 -20.87 4.13 13.26
CA THR A 39 -21.09 2.86 12.58
C THR A 39 -22.01 2.95 11.35
N SER A 40 -22.49 4.14 11.01
CA SER A 40 -23.34 4.38 9.84
C SER A 40 -22.56 4.71 8.56
N ILE A 41 -21.24 4.70 8.62
CA ILE A 41 -20.38 4.86 7.43
C ILE A 41 -20.55 3.69 6.47
N ASN A 42 -20.47 3.98 5.18
CA ASN A 42 -20.62 2.99 4.11
C ASN A 42 -19.67 3.21 2.92
N ASN A 43 -18.75 4.15 3.04
CA ASN A 43 -17.74 4.42 2.05
C ASN A 43 -16.43 4.79 2.76
N PHE A 44 -15.29 4.52 2.09
CA PHE A 44 -14.02 5.08 2.49
C PHE A 44 -13.09 5.34 1.30
N GLN A 45 -12.08 6.15 1.54
CA GLN A 45 -10.87 6.31 0.72
C GLN A 45 -9.66 6.28 1.64
N SER A 46 -8.54 5.76 1.15
CA SER A 46 -7.28 5.72 1.91
C SER A 46 -6.12 6.19 1.04
N LEU A 47 -5.12 6.79 1.64
CA LEU A 47 -3.84 6.96 0.97
C LEU A 47 -3.23 5.59 0.67
N ILE A 48 -2.61 5.47 -0.49
CA ILE A 48 -1.66 4.42 -0.83
C ILE A 48 -0.28 5.04 -0.75
N GLY A 49 0.48 4.64 0.27
CA GLY A 49 1.74 5.24 0.64
C GLY A 49 1.71 5.91 2.01
N VAL A 50 2.68 6.78 2.25
CA VAL A 50 2.84 7.53 3.50
C VAL A 50 2.91 9.01 3.15
N ASP A 51 2.13 9.85 3.86
CA ASP A 51 2.09 11.29 3.58
C ASP A 51 3.45 11.97 3.73
N SER A 52 3.66 13.08 3.02
CA SER A 52 4.95 13.75 2.91
C SER A 52 5.59 14.10 4.25
N ILE A 53 4.82 14.51 5.25
CA ILE A 53 5.37 14.85 6.58
C ILE A 53 5.89 13.58 7.27
N THR A 54 5.13 12.52 7.23
CA THR A 54 5.46 11.22 7.86
C THR A 54 6.53 10.47 7.06
N ASN A 55 6.54 10.64 5.75
CA ASN A 55 7.42 9.91 4.83
C ASN A 55 8.92 10.13 5.08
N HIS A 56 9.27 11.30 5.61
CA HIS A 56 10.65 11.69 5.90
C HIS A 56 11.08 11.47 7.35
N LEU A 57 10.24 10.83 8.17
CA LEU A 57 10.56 10.56 9.58
C LEU A 57 11.39 9.27 9.70
N ASP A 58 12.24 9.25 10.74
CA ASP A 58 13.00 8.05 11.08
C ASP A 58 12.07 6.97 11.66
N PRO A 59 12.02 5.76 11.09
CA PRO A 59 11.26 4.65 11.66
C PRO A 59 11.60 4.31 13.12
N ALA A 60 12.77 4.70 13.60
CA ALA A 60 13.18 4.50 14.99
C ALA A 60 12.34 5.26 16.04
N ILE A 61 11.58 6.28 15.62
CA ILE A 61 10.69 7.02 16.54
C ILE A 61 9.43 6.22 16.91
N TYR A 62 9.11 5.20 16.13
CA TYR A 62 7.94 4.36 16.34
C TYR A 62 8.28 3.13 17.17
N ASN A 63 7.34 2.69 17.99
CA ASN A 63 7.47 1.39 18.67
C ASN A 63 7.35 0.24 17.66
N SER A 64 7.84 -0.95 18.03
CA SER A 64 7.96 -2.09 17.15
C SER A 64 6.63 -2.67 16.61
N ILE A 65 5.50 -2.33 17.22
CA ILE A 65 4.17 -2.76 16.75
C ILE A 65 3.56 -1.78 15.74
N ASN A 66 4.12 -0.58 15.62
CA ASN A 66 3.65 0.40 14.66
C ASN A 66 4.09 -0.02 13.25
N PRO A 67 3.21 -0.01 12.25
CA PRO A 67 3.58 -0.38 10.87
C PRO A 67 4.67 0.53 10.28
N LEU A 68 4.82 1.76 10.77
CA LEU A 68 5.88 2.69 10.35
C LEU A 68 7.23 2.46 11.05
N SER A 69 7.32 1.54 12.01
CA SER A 69 8.61 1.14 12.59
C SER A 69 9.46 0.38 11.56
N TYR A 70 10.72 0.11 11.89
CA TYR A 70 11.57 -0.73 11.03
C TYR A 70 10.92 -2.10 10.76
N GLN A 71 10.82 -2.44 9.50
CA GLN A 71 10.26 -3.69 9.01
C GLN A 71 11.35 -4.66 8.53
N THR A 72 11.02 -5.95 8.44
CA THR A 72 11.86 -6.98 7.82
C THR A 72 11.00 -7.76 6.81
N PRO A 73 11.29 -7.68 5.49
CA PRO A 73 12.29 -6.84 4.84
C PRO A 73 12.05 -5.34 5.05
N SER A 74 13.09 -4.53 4.81
CA SER A 74 12.98 -3.08 5.01
C SER A 74 11.93 -2.45 4.11
N MET A 75 11.09 -1.61 4.70
CA MET A 75 10.09 -0.80 4.01
C MET A 75 10.41 0.69 4.07
N HIS A 76 11.70 1.03 4.20
CA HIS A 76 12.16 2.41 4.30
C HIS A 76 13.57 2.58 3.74
N TRP A 77 13.79 3.66 2.98
CA TRP A 77 15.09 4.10 2.51
C TRP A 77 15.61 5.26 3.33
N GLN A 78 16.88 5.20 3.71
CA GLN A 78 17.62 6.30 4.33
C GLN A 78 18.84 6.61 3.47
N MET A 79 18.72 7.56 2.56
CA MET A 79 19.80 7.95 1.66
C MET A 79 20.56 9.13 2.25
N GLY A 80 21.71 8.84 2.86
CA GLY A 80 22.50 9.86 3.55
C GLY A 80 21.90 10.29 4.89
N THR A 81 22.28 11.47 5.36
CA THR A 81 21.87 12.01 6.67
C THR A 81 20.77 13.05 6.62
N ASP A 82 20.39 13.48 5.42
CA ASP A 82 19.30 14.45 5.22
C ASP A 82 17.96 13.70 5.15
N PRO A 83 17.04 13.93 6.11
CA PRO A 83 15.73 13.27 6.11
C PRO A 83 14.91 13.51 4.83
N LEU A 84 15.12 14.61 4.11
CA LEU A 84 14.43 14.86 2.85
C LEU A 84 14.78 13.84 1.75
N ASN A 85 15.87 13.09 1.93
CA ASN A 85 16.25 11.98 1.04
C ASN A 85 15.78 10.61 1.56
N TRP A 86 15.00 10.58 2.63
CA TRP A 86 14.43 9.37 3.18
C TRP A 86 13.01 9.18 2.65
N SER A 87 12.60 7.93 2.50
CA SER A 87 11.23 7.61 2.09
C SER A 87 10.83 6.22 2.55
N TYR A 88 9.59 6.09 2.97
CA TYR A 88 8.95 4.79 3.04
C TYR A 88 8.76 4.21 1.64
N LEU A 89 8.83 2.89 1.53
CA LEU A 89 8.46 2.16 0.33
C LEU A 89 6.95 1.93 0.36
N PHE A 90 6.23 2.69 -0.42
CA PHE A 90 4.76 2.64 -0.48
C PHE A 90 4.26 1.29 -0.97
N LEU A 91 4.97 0.74 -1.96
CA LEU A 91 4.76 -0.60 -2.50
C LEU A 91 6.10 -1.32 -2.63
N VAL A 92 6.15 -2.57 -2.16
CA VAL A 92 7.19 -3.54 -2.49
C VAL A 92 6.52 -4.76 -3.08
N MET A 93 6.93 -5.13 -4.28
CA MET A 93 6.55 -6.38 -4.94
C MET A 93 7.81 -7.01 -5.53
N GLU A 94 8.08 -8.23 -5.15
CA GLU A 94 9.22 -9.00 -5.64
C GLU A 94 8.79 -10.43 -5.93
N GLY A 95 9.39 -11.02 -6.94
CA GLY A 95 9.08 -12.39 -7.30
C GLY A 95 9.82 -12.87 -8.53
N PHE A 96 9.43 -14.04 -8.97
CA PHE A 96 9.96 -14.64 -10.18
C PHE A 96 8.92 -14.60 -11.30
N VAL A 97 9.41 -14.50 -12.52
CA VAL A 97 8.60 -14.54 -13.75
C VAL A 97 9.30 -15.39 -14.78
N ASP A 98 8.62 -16.41 -15.28
CA ASP A 98 9.12 -17.25 -16.39
C ASP A 98 9.11 -16.45 -17.69
N MET A 99 10.23 -15.77 -17.97
CA MET A 99 10.34 -14.84 -19.10
C MET A 99 10.45 -15.57 -20.43
N ASN A 100 11.00 -16.76 -20.45
CA ASN A 100 11.22 -17.56 -21.65
C ASN A 100 10.15 -18.65 -21.87
N GLN A 101 9.18 -18.77 -20.95
CA GLN A 101 8.03 -19.67 -21.00
C GLN A 101 8.42 -21.16 -21.04
N ASN A 102 9.51 -21.52 -20.37
CA ASN A 102 9.97 -22.91 -20.28
C ASN A 102 9.44 -23.66 -19.03
N SER A 103 8.60 -22.99 -18.21
CA SER A 103 8.05 -23.49 -16.96
C SER A 103 9.09 -23.69 -15.83
N LEU A 104 10.24 -23.05 -15.93
CA LEU A 104 11.28 -23.02 -14.91
C LEU A 104 11.56 -21.56 -14.52
N PHE A 105 12.03 -21.34 -13.32
CA PHE A 105 12.55 -20.03 -12.89
C PHE A 105 14.06 -20.08 -12.90
N GLU A 106 14.68 -19.30 -13.76
CA GLU A 106 16.12 -19.30 -13.99
C GLU A 106 16.77 -18.02 -13.46
N ALA A 107 18.09 -18.00 -13.44
CA ALA A 107 18.83 -16.82 -13.00
C ALA A 107 18.53 -15.62 -13.93
N GLY A 108 18.08 -14.52 -13.34
CA GLY A 108 17.67 -13.32 -14.08
C GLY A 108 16.17 -13.23 -14.34
N GLU A 109 15.41 -14.28 -14.11
CA GLU A 109 13.95 -14.31 -14.28
C GLU A 109 13.24 -13.88 -13.01
N TYR A 110 13.41 -12.61 -12.64
CA TYR A 110 12.80 -12.01 -11.47
C TYR A 110 12.27 -10.61 -11.80
N PHE A 111 11.39 -10.12 -10.95
CA PHE A 111 10.97 -8.73 -10.94
C PHE A 111 11.14 -8.12 -9.54
N VAL A 112 11.43 -6.82 -9.52
CA VAL A 112 11.58 -6.03 -8.29
C VAL A 112 10.94 -4.67 -8.52
N TYR A 113 9.91 -4.37 -7.75
CA TYR A 113 9.23 -3.08 -7.75
C TYR A 113 9.23 -2.50 -6.35
N HIS A 114 10.07 -1.48 -6.13
CA HIS A 114 10.15 -0.71 -4.91
C HIS A 114 9.71 0.72 -5.21
N ILE A 115 8.54 1.11 -4.75
CA ILE A 115 7.95 2.41 -5.01
C ILE A 115 7.88 3.22 -3.73
N GLY A 116 8.44 4.41 -3.74
CA GLY A 116 8.41 5.40 -2.67
C GLY A 116 8.61 6.80 -3.24
N GLY A 117 8.61 7.82 -2.37
CA GLY A 117 8.73 9.22 -2.76
C GLY A 117 7.38 9.92 -2.84
N ASP A 118 7.33 11.17 -2.42
CA ASP A 118 6.11 11.97 -2.27
C ASP A 118 5.28 12.09 -3.55
N GLU A 119 5.96 12.14 -4.70
CA GLU A 119 5.31 12.21 -6.02
C GLU A 119 4.57 10.94 -6.43
N PHE A 120 4.78 9.85 -5.71
CA PHE A 120 4.12 8.56 -5.93
C PHE A 120 3.02 8.25 -4.90
N LEU A 121 2.72 9.22 -4.03
CA LEU A 121 1.57 9.14 -3.15
C LEU A 121 0.28 9.15 -3.97
N SER A 122 -0.62 8.23 -3.69
CA SER A 122 -1.92 8.17 -4.36
C SER A 122 -3.05 7.91 -3.37
N THR A 123 -4.28 7.88 -3.86
CA THR A 123 -5.47 7.61 -3.04
C THR A 123 -6.29 6.53 -3.73
N THR A 124 -6.85 5.60 -2.98
CA THR A 124 -7.78 4.61 -3.52
C THR A 124 -9.00 5.30 -4.15
N ASN A 125 -9.67 4.64 -5.07
CA ASN A 125 -11.02 5.03 -5.41
C ASN A 125 -11.91 4.97 -4.17
N THR A 126 -13.06 5.63 -4.22
CA THR A 126 -14.06 5.49 -3.15
C THR A 126 -14.57 4.04 -3.14
N ILE A 127 -14.38 3.38 -2.02
CA ILE A 127 -14.79 2.00 -1.80
C ILE A 127 -16.11 2.02 -1.04
N ASN A 128 -17.16 1.49 -1.66
CA ASN A 128 -18.45 1.30 -1.02
C ASN A 128 -18.48 -0.05 -0.34
N PHE A 129 -18.95 -0.14 0.88
CA PHE A 129 -18.97 -1.37 1.65
C PHE A 129 -20.25 -1.52 2.48
N ASN A 130 -20.54 -2.76 2.87
CA ASN A 130 -21.57 -3.08 3.83
C ASN A 130 -20.91 -3.65 5.09
N PRO A 131 -20.87 -2.88 6.18
CA PRO A 131 -20.19 -3.33 7.39
C PRO A 131 -21.01 -4.37 8.13
N THR A 132 -20.30 -5.19 8.92
CA THR A 132 -20.94 -6.04 9.93
C THR A 132 -20.40 -5.70 11.31
N ILE A 133 -21.22 -5.89 12.34
CA ILE A 133 -20.78 -5.75 13.74
C ILE A 133 -20.81 -7.13 14.35
N ASN A 134 -19.70 -7.57 14.88
CA ASN A 134 -19.61 -8.89 15.52
C ASN A 134 -20.05 -8.84 17.00
N SER A 135 -20.03 -10.00 17.65
CA SER A 135 -20.40 -10.13 19.08
C SER A 135 -19.46 -9.40 20.06
N SER A 136 -18.26 -9.04 19.61
CA SER A 136 -17.29 -8.23 20.37
C SER A 136 -17.45 -6.73 20.17
N ASN A 137 -18.49 -6.31 19.43
CA ASN A 137 -18.75 -4.92 19.05
C ASN A 137 -17.66 -4.33 18.15
N GLU A 138 -17.01 -5.18 17.33
CA GLU A 138 -16.08 -4.74 16.32
C GLU A 138 -16.80 -4.47 15.01
N PHE A 139 -16.48 -3.32 14.41
CA PHE A 139 -16.97 -2.92 13.09
C PHE A 139 -16.08 -3.53 12.02
N ILE A 140 -16.63 -4.44 11.21
CA ILE A 140 -15.87 -5.23 10.25
C ILE A 140 -16.23 -4.80 8.83
N ILE A 141 -15.22 -4.47 8.05
CA ILE A 141 -15.28 -4.25 6.61
C ILE A 141 -14.55 -5.40 5.93
N GLN A 142 -15.24 -6.13 5.06
CA GLN A 142 -14.62 -7.19 4.28
C GLN A 142 -14.15 -6.64 2.94
N LEU A 143 -12.86 -6.81 2.65
CA LEU A 143 -12.22 -6.30 1.45
C LEU A 143 -11.48 -7.43 0.73
N ASN A 144 -11.45 -7.33 -0.59
CA ASN A 144 -10.58 -8.11 -1.44
C ASN A 144 -9.41 -7.25 -1.92
N ILE A 145 -8.21 -7.84 -1.98
CA ILE A 145 -7.04 -7.22 -2.57
C ILE A 145 -6.56 -8.10 -3.70
N ASP A 146 -6.71 -7.62 -4.92
CA ASP A 146 -6.24 -8.31 -6.13
C ASP A 146 -4.88 -7.76 -6.56
N TRP A 147 -3.82 -8.40 -6.08
CA TRP A 147 -2.44 -8.01 -6.39
C TRP A 147 -2.09 -8.10 -7.87
N SER A 148 -2.82 -8.90 -8.66
CA SER A 148 -2.57 -9.00 -10.11
C SER A 148 -2.87 -7.69 -10.82
N LYS A 149 -3.77 -6.87 -10.28
CA LYS A 149 -4.07 -5.54 -10.83
C LYS A 149 -2.88 -4.59 -10.76
N ALA A 150 -1.98 -4.73 -9.77
CA ALA A 150 -0.79 -3.88 -9.67
C ALA A 150 0.10 -3.94 -10.91
N ILE A 151 0.18 -5.11 -11.54
CA ILE A 151 1.02 -5.37 -12.72
C ILE A 151 0.23 -5.37 -14.03
N ASN A 152 -1.03 -4.93 -14.01
CA ASN A 152 -1.86 -4.90 -15.21
C ASN A 152 -1.24 -3.99 -16.28
N GLY A 153 -1.09 -4.52 -17.49
CA GLY A 153 -0.50 -3.82 -18.63
C GLY A 153 1.02 -3.66 -18.59
N ILE A 154 1.71 -4.24 -17.59
CA ILE A 154 3.17 -4.23 -17.50
C ILE A 154 3.74 -5.45 -18.20
N ASN A 155 4.68 -5.22 -19.13
CA ASN A 155 5.44 -6.29 -19.76
C ASN A 155 6.63 -6.67 -18.88
N MET A 156 6.46 -7.67 -18.04
CA MET A 156 7.47 -8.07 -17.05
C MET A 156 8.77 -8.62 -17.68
N SER A 157 8.79 -8.93 -18.99
CA SER A 157 10.03 -9.31 -19.68
C SER A 157 10.95 -8.12 -19.98
N THR A 158 10.40 -6.90 -20.01
CA THR A 158 11.15 -5.65 -20.28
C THR A 158 11.12 -4.67 -19.13
N ASP A 159 10.05 -4.68 -18.35
CA ASP A 159 9.76 -3.75 -17.28
C ASP A 159 9.76 -4.49 -15.93
N ASN A 160 10.77 -5.30 -15.70
CA ASN A 160 10.85 -6.17 -14.52
C ASN A 160 11.53 -5.52 -13.31
N PHE A 161 12.01 -4.28 -13.43
CA PHE A 161 12.78 -3.65 -12.35
C PHE A 161 12.55 -2.16 -12.25
N THR A 162 12.30 -1.68 -11.00
CA THR A 162 12.42 -0.26 -10.64
C THR A 162 12.58 -0.09 -9.12
N HIS A 163 13.50 0.78 -8.72
CA HIS A 163 13.53 1.43 -7.41
C HIS A 163 13.04 2.88 -7.59
N THR A 164 11.81 3.04 -8.01
CA THR A 164 11.15 4.32 -8.26
C THR A 164 11.87 5.15 -9.35
N MET A 165 13.03 5.72 -9.04
CA MET A 165 13.76 6.64 -9.92
C MET A 165 14.50 5.96 -11.08
N ASP A 166 14.72 4.65 -11.01
CA ASP A 166 15.38 3.89 -12.09
C ASP A 166 14.50 3.80 -13.35
N ASN A 167 13.17 3.78 -13.16
CA ASN A 167 12.19 3.76 -14.24
C ASN A 167 10.91 4.46 -13.78
N ILE A 168 10.90 5.79 -13.86
CA ILE A 168 9.77 6.63 -13.44
C ILE A 168 8.47 6.28 -14.16
N PRO A 169 8.42 6.07 -15.48
CA PRO A 169 7.19 5.67 -16.16
C PRO A 169 6.61 4.35 -15.63
N LEU A 170 7.45 3.37 -15.34
CA LEU A 170 7.02 2.10 -14.74
C LEU A 170 6.48 2.32 -13.32
N ALA A 171 7.17 3.11 -12.50
CA ALA A 171 6.73 3.46 -11.15
C ALA A 171 5.36 4.15 -11.17
N GLN A 172 5.14 5.10 -12.09
CA GLN A 172 3.85 5.78 -12.27
C GLN A 172 2.73 4.80 -12.69
N ASN A 173 3.02 3.85 -13.59
CA ASN A 173 2.04 2.83 -13.99
C ASN A 173 1.65 1.93 -12.82
N LEU A 174 2.63 1.48 -12.02
CA LEU A 174 2.39 0.66 -10.82
C LEU A 174 1.51 1.40 -9.81
N VAL A 175 1.80 2.67 -9.53
CA VAL A 175 0.98 3.50 -8.62
C VAL A 175 -0.43 3.69 -9.15
N ALA A 176 -0.59 4.01 -10.43
CA ALA A 176 -1.91 4.17 -11.04
C ALA A 176 -2.74 2.87 -10.96
N ASN A 177 -2.10 1.73 -11.12
CA ASN A 177 -2.73 0.42 -10.97
C ASN A 177 -3.16 0.15 -9.51
N CYS A 178 -2.35 0.57 -8.54
CA CYS A 178 -2.62 0.35 -7.11
C CYS A 178 -3.92 1.00 -6.64
N VAL A 179 -4.38 2.07 -7.27
CA VAL A 179 -5.64 2.76 -6.93
C VAL A 179 -6.86 1.80 -6.99
N ASN A 180 -6.77 0.74 -7.76
CA ASN A 180 -7.83 -0.23 -8.01
C ASN A 180 -7.62 -1.60 -7.35
N LEU A 181 -6.59 -1.74 -6.49
CA LEU A 181 -6.27 -3.04 -5.87
C LEU A 181 -7.31 -3.49 -4.86
N ILE A 182 -7.91 -2.53 -4.13
CA ILE A 182 -8.79 -2.80 -2.99
C ILE A 182 -10.23 -2.63 -3.43
N GLU A 183 -11.03 -3.64 -3.19
CA GLU A 183 -12.47 -3.66 -3.49
C GLU A 183 -13.23 -4.22 -2.30
N ALA A 184 -14.47 -3.78 -2.09
CA ALA A 184 -15.35 -4.41 -1.12
C ALA A 184 -15.84 -5.77 -1.64
N ASN A 185 -16.06 -6.68 -0.70
CA ASN A 185 -16.56 -8.02 -0.98
C ASN A 185 -18.08 -8.04 -1.06
#